data_c8c64a0a8da9fac214a8f44b0ac74fd4
#
_entry.id   c8c64a0a8da9fac214a8f44b0ac74fd4
#
_cell.length_a   1.000
_cell.length_b   1.000
_cell.length_c   1.000
_cell.angle_alpha   90.00
_cell.angle_beta   90.00
_cell.angle_gamma   90.00
#
_symmetry.space_group_name_H-M   'P 1'
#
loop_
_entity.id
_entity.type
_entity.pdbx_description
1 polymer ?
#
loop_
_entity_poly.entity_id
_entity_poly.type
_entity_poly.pdbx_seq_one_letter_code
_entity_poly.pdbx_strand_id
1 'polypeptide(L)'
;MKANRPFFSFFSKENLSLDYGIFLLFILLSFCIPFYKKVTPLIIVVLAVLSIVRVIVTKKYKPQRFTLLSGLSAVFYFLFIAGLLNTEHLDKGLFDLQVKLVFLVFPIIFFLSGSILLVENRFRKVLAAFVAGAFASTLLCIGHAAYISLTTNFTFDHFIYAELSFLLHPSYYAMYLNLAIVICSLHLEKKWKVISRPQKTVIASLILYLTIFILFVNSKAGIIITLITFLIIMIRLMV
;
A
#
# COMPACT_ATOMS: atom_id res chain seq x y z
N MET A 1 -22.79 22.81 -15.19
CA MET A 1 -21.43 22.93 -15.76
C MET A 1 -20.44 23.15 -14.63
N LYS A 2 -19.74 22.12 -14.14
CA LYS A 2 -18.62 22.28 -13.18
C LYS A 2 -17.33 22.37 -13.98
N ALA A 3 -16.71 23.54 -13.93
CA ALA A 3 -15.49 23.86 -14.65
C ALA A 3 -14.37 22.87 -14.33
N ASN A 4 -13.73 22.31 -15.36
CA ASN A 4 -12.48 21.58 -15.29
C ASN A 4 -11.40 22.50 -14.69
N ARG A 5 -11.02 22.28 -13.43
CA ARG A 5 -9.84 22.96 -12.89
C ARG A 5 -8.60 22.25 -13.45
N PRO A 6 -7.66 22.98 -14.05
CA PRO A 6 -6.47 22.38 -14.62
C PRO A 6 -5.59 21.76 -13.53
N PHE A 7 -4.88 20.70 -13.90
CA PHE A 7 -3.99 19.91 -13.02
C PHE A 7 -2.95 20.77 -12.26
N PHE A 8 -2.57 21.92 -12.82
CA PHE A 8 -1.60 22.84 -12.22
C PHE A 8 -2.17 23.80 -11.15
N SER A 9 -3.48 23.84 -10.88
CA SER A 9 -4.03 24.61 -9.75
C SER A 9 -3.71 23.97 -8.38
N PHE A 10 -2.95 22.88 -8.37
CA PHE A 10 -2.51 22.13 -7.21
C PHE A 10 -1.54 22.91 -6.30
N PHE A 11 -0.92 24.00 -6.81
CA PHE A 11 0.09 24.79 -6.10
C PHE A 11 -0.43 26.17 -5.60
N SER A 12 -1.67 26.27 -5.17
CA SER A 12 -2.13 27.48 -4.50
C SER A 12 -1.55 27.58 -3.07
N LYS A 13 -1.45 28.79 -2.52
CA LYS A 13 -0.83 29.07 -1.21
C LYS A 13 -1.39 28.26 -0.02
N GLU A 14 -2.60 27.71 -0.12
CA GLU A 14 -3.17 26.80 0.89
C GLU A 14 -2.48 25.44 0.93
N ASN A 15 -1.70 25.10 -0.08
CA ASN A 15 -1.06 23.80 -0.25
C ASN A 15 0.24 23.62 0.56
N LEU A 16 0.74 24.66 1.23
CA LEU A 16 1.92 24.58 2.11
C LEU A 16 1.56 24.34 3.57
N SER A 17 0.34 23.94 3.89
CA SER A 17 -0.02 23.58 5.25
C SER A 17 0.64 22.24 5.64
N LEU A 18 0.99 22.11 6.93
CA LEU A 18 1.54 20.88 7.50
C LEU A 18 0.64 19.65 7.20
N ASP A 19 -0.69 19.84 7.22
CA ASP A 19 -1.67 18.81 6.87
C ASP A 19 -1.55 18.31 5.44
N TYR A 20 -1.20 19.21 4.51
CA TYR A 20 -0.96 18.84 3.12
C TYR A 20 0.37 18.08 2.95
N GLY A 21 1.41 18.49 3.67
CA GLY A 21 2.69 17.76 3.70
C GLY A 21 2.53 16.33 4.22
N ILE A 22 1.80 16.14 5.33
CA ILE A 22 1.48 14.82 5.87
C ILE A 22 0.65 14.00 4.86
N PHE A 23 -0.31 14.61 4.19
CA PHE A 23 -1.08 13.93 3.15
C PHE A 23 -0.21 13.47 1.97
N LEU A 24 0.74 14.28 1.52
CA LEU A 24 1.70 13.89 0.48
C LEU A 24 2.58 12.72 0.93
N LEU A 25 2.99 12.69 2.21
CA LEU A 25 3.73 11.55 2.77
C LEU A 25 2.88 10.27 2.79
N PHE A 26 1.58 10.34 3.08
CA PHE A 26 0.69 9.18 2.94
C PHE A 26 0.62 8.68 1.49
N ILE A 27 0.55 9.58 0.51
CA ILE A 27 0.60 9.22 -0.91
C ILE A 27 1.93 8.55 -1.25
N LEU A 28 3.05 9.17 -0.84
CA LEU A 28 4.39 8.66 -1.11
C LEU A 28 4.61 7.29 -0.45
N LEU A 29 4.22 7.14 0.82
CA LEU A 29 4.27 5.88 1.53
C LEU A 29 3.49 4.79 0.78
N SER A 30 2.25 5.10 0.42
CA SER A 30 1.35 4.17 -0.26
C SER A 30 1.91 3.72 -1.61
N PHE A 31 2.51 4.64 -2.37
CA PHE A 31 3.18 4.36 -3.63
C PHE A 31 4.44 3.50 -3.44
N CYS A 32 5.25 3.79 -2.40
CA CYS A 32 6.54 3.13 -2.18
C CYS A 32 6.42 1.72 -1.57
N ILE A 33 5.34 1.40 -0.87
CA ILE A 33 5.16 0.08 -0.22
C ILE A 33 5.44 -1.10 -1.17
N PRO A 34 4.93 -1.15 -2.41
CA PRO A 34 5.20 -2.25 -3.33
C PRO A 34 6.60 -2.22 -3.97
N PHE A 35 7.35 -1.12 -3.78
CA PHE A 35 8.59 -0.90 -4.50
C PHE A 35 9.84 -1.30 -3.75
N TYR A 36 10.03 -0.74 -2.53
CA TYR A 36 11.36 -0.76 -1.95
C TYR A 36 11.38 -0.77 -0.43
N LYS A 37 11.84 -1.89 0.13
CA LYS A 37 11.88 -2.15 1.57
C LYS A 37 12.62 -1.08 2.39
N LYS A 38 13.71 -0.50 1.84
CA LYS A 38 14.61 0.39 2.60
C LYS A 38 14.06 1.81 2.75
N VAL A 39 13.28 2.30 1.79
CA VAL A 39 12.72 3.66 1.80
C VAL A 39 11.46 3.75 2.65
N THR A 40 10.65 2.70 2.67
CA THR A 40 9.38 2.66 3.42
C THR A 40 9.53 3.00 4.91
N PRO A 41 10.49 2.42 5.67
CA PRO A 41 10.69 2.77 7.08
C PRO A 41 11.05 4.24 7.30
N LEU A 42 11.89 4.82 6.43
CA LEU A 42 12.24 6.23 6.51
C LEU A 42 11.02 7.13 6.37
N ILE A 43 10.15 6.86 5.39
CA ILE A 43 8.92 7.61 5.20
C ILE A 43 8.00 7.48 6.43
N ILE A 44 7.91 6.29 7.03
CA ILE A 44 7.11 6.06 8.24
C ILE A 44 7.63 6.90 9.41
N VAL A 45 8.96 6.96 9.61
CA VAL A 45 9.57 7.78 10.68
C VAL A 45 9.26 9.26 10.46
N VAL A 46 9.47 9.78 9.25
CA VAL A 46 9.17 11.18 8.92
C VAL A 46 7.67 11.47 9.12
N LEU A 47 6.79 10.56 8.70
CA LEU A 47 5.35 10.68 8.88
C LEU A 47 4.96 10.70 10.36
N ALA A 48 5.58 9.86 11.20
CA ALA A 48 5.35 9.83 12.64
C ALA A 48 5.79 11.15 13.30
N VAL A 49 7.01 11.63 12.98
CA VAL A 49 7.55 12.91 13.51
C VAL A 49 6.65 14.07 13.11
N LEU A 50 6.27 14.21 11.83
CA LEU A 50 5.39 15.29 11.40
C LEU A 50 3.98 15.18 11.98
N SER A 51 3.49 13.97 12.25
CA SER A 51 2.21 13.77 12.94
C SER A 51 2.26 14.29 14.38
N ILE A 52 3.37 14.09 15.09
CA ILE A 52 3.60 14.64 16.44
C ILE A 52 3.73 16.17 16.39
N VAL A 53 4.56 16.71 15.48
CA VAL A 53 4.72 18.15 15.28
C VAL A 53 3.39 18.82 15.00
N ARG A 54 2.55 18.20 14.17
CA ARG A 54 1.19 18.67 13.89
C ARG A 54 0.37 18.88 15.15
N VAL A 55 0.40 17.94 16.08
CA VAL A 55 -0.36 18.03 17.34
C VAL A 55 0.13 19.18 18.19
N ILE A 56 1.46 19.37 18.27
CA ILE A 56 2.09 20.43 19.06
C ILE A 56 1.75 21.81 18.49
N VAL A 57 1.84 21.97 17.15
CA VAL A 57 1.66 23.25 16.47
C VAL A 57 0.17 23.61 16.28
N THR A 58 -0.67 22.61 16.04
CA THR A 58 -2.07 22.84 15.69
C THR A 58 -2.95 22.79 16.94
N LYS A 59 -3.24 23.94 17.56
CA LYS A 59 -4.12 24.03 18.75
C LYS A 59 -5.54 23.46 18.55
N LYS A 60 -5.97 23.19 17.32
CA LYS A 60 -7.29 22.64 16.93
C LYS A 60 -7.23 21.12 16.70
N TYR A 61 -6.43 20.42 17.47
CA TYR A 61 -6.31 18.97 17.33
C TYR A 61 -7.62 18.25 17.70
N LYS A 62 -8.12 17.41 16.79
CA LYS A 62 -9.20 16.45 17.04
C LYS A 62 -8.64 15.05 16.89
N PRO A 63 -8.37 14.33 17.98
CA PRO A 63 -7.89 12.97 17.90
C PRO A 63 -8.96 12.08 17.23
N GLN A 64 -8.51 11.16 16.41
CA GLN A 64 -9.39 10.09 15.94
C GLN A 64 -9.75 9.18 17.13
N ARG A 65 -10.92 8.57 17.07
CA ARG A 65 -11.27 7.54 18.05
C ARG A 65 -10.30 6.37 17.93
N PHE A 66 -9.79 5.93 19.07
CA PHE A 66 -9.00 4.70 19.12
C PHE A 66 -9.93 3.54 18.76
N THR A 67 -9.66 2.89 17.62
CA THR A 67 -10.50 1.79 17.13
C THR A 67 -10.09 0.47 17.79
N LEU A 68 -10.99 -0.50 17.81
CA LEU A 68 -10.68 -1.86 18.28
C LEU A 68 -9.44 -2.42 17.54
N LEU A 69 -9.34 -2.17 16.23
CA LEU A 69 -8.19 -2.61 15.43
C LEU A 69 -6.87 -1.98 15.92
N SER A 70 -6.86 -0.70 16.28
CA SER A 70 -5.69 -0.04 16.84
C SER A 70 -5.30 -0.63 18.20
N GLY A 71 -6.29 -0.94 19.03
CA GLY A 71 -6.07 -1.62 20.32
C GLY A 71 -5.49 -3.03 20.13
N LEU A 72 -6.06 -3.83 19.24
CA LEU A 72 -5.55 -5.18 18.92
C LEU A 72 -4.12 -5.14 18.37
N SER A 73 -3.79 -4.16 17.51
CA SER A 73 -2.42 -4.00 16.99
C SER A 73 -1.43 -3.69 18.11
N ALA A 74 -1.79 -2.82 19.05
CA ALA A 74 -0.95 -2.52 20.22
C ALA A 74 -0.78 -3.76 21.13
N VAL A 75 -1.87 -4.46 21.45
CA VAL A 75 -1.82 -5.71 22.23
C VAL A 75 -0.93 -6.73 21.56
N PHE A 76 -1.05 -6.90 20.24
CA PHE A 76 -0.19 -7.81 19.48
C PHE A 76 1.29 -7.46 19.62
N TYR A 77 1.65 -6.17 19.56
CA TYR A 77 3.03 -5.73 19.79
C TYR A 77 3.51 -6.03 21.21
N PHE A 78 2.68 -5.80 22.24
CA PHE A 78 3.03 -6.12 23.63
C PHE A 78 3.20 -7.62 23.88
N LEU A 79 2.49 -8.48 23.17
CA LEU A 79 2.71 -9.93 23.21
C LEU A 79 4.11 -10.32 22.72
N PHE A 80 4.68 -9.62 21.73
CA PHE A 80 6.07 -9.84 21.31
C PHE A 80 7.06 -9.38 22.38
N ILE A 81 6.78 -8.27 23.08
CA ILE A 81 7.61 -7.84 24.21
C ILE A 81 7.59 -8.92 25.32
N ALA A 82 6.40 -9.44 25.66
CA ALA A 82 6.28 -10.50 26.64
C ALA A 82 7.00 -11.80 26.19
N GLY A 83 7.00 -12.09 24.89
CA GLY A 83 7.73 -13.23 24.32
C GLY A 83 9.25 -13.13 24.52
N LEU A 84 9.82 -11.93 24.67
CA LEU A 84 11.26 -11.78 24.96
C LEU A 84 11.66 -12.36 26.31
N LEU A 85 10.73 -12.46 27.25
CA LEU A 85 11.02 -13.02 28.59
C LEU A 85 11.36 -14.52 28.52
N ASN A 86 10.93 -15.22 27.47
CA ASN A 86 11.10 -16.66 27.29
C ASN A 86 12.02 -17.02 26.10
N THR A 87 12.80 -16.05 25.58
CA THR A 87 13.66 -16.32 24.43
C THR A 87 15.10 -16.61 24.87
N GLU A 88 15.70 -17.64 24.29
CA GLU A 88 17.12 -17.96 24.47
C GLU A 88 18.04 -17.04 23.60
N HIS A 89 17.48 -16.39 22.56
CA HIS A 89 18.20 -15.56 21.60
C HIS A 89 17.69 -14.11 21.61
N LEU A 90 18.12 -13.33 22.58
CA LEU A 90 17.69 -11.93 22.76
C LEU A 90 17.94 -11.07 21.51
N ASP A 91 19.08 -11.25 20.83
CA ASP A 91 19.42 -10.45 19.64
C ASP A 91 18.40 -10.66 18.51
N LYS A 92 17.97 -11.89 18.27
CA LYS A 92 16.93 -12.22 17.29
C LYS A 92 15.57 -11.67 17.74
N GLY A 93 15.26 -11.79 19.03
CA GLY A 93 14.02 -11.28 19.60
C GLY A 93 13.92 -9.75 19.51
N LEU A 94 15.01 -9.01 19.77
CA LEU A 94 15.07 -7.56 19.63
C LEU A 94 14.94 -7.14 18.16
N PHE A 95 15.59 -7.84 17.24
CA PHE A 95 15.43 -7.59 15.80
C PHE A 95 13.97 -7.80 15.37
N ASP A 96 13.34 -8.88 15.80
CA ASP A 96 11.94 -9.16 15.53
C ASP A 96 11.01 -8.08 16.09
N LEU A 97 11.29 -7.59 17.29
CA LEU A 97 10.55 -6.50 17.92
C LEU A 97 10.70 -5.19 17.14
N GLN A 98 11.90 -4.90 16.63
CA GLN A 98 12.15 -3.74 15.76
C GLN A 98 11.33 -3.83 14.46
N VAL A 99 11.29 -4.98 13.80
CA VAL A 99 10.50 -5.18 12.58
C VAL A 99 9.00 -5.02 12.86
N LYS A 100 8.52 -5.49 14.02
CA LYS A 100 7.11 -5.44 14.41
C LYS A 100 6.69 -4.10 15.06
N LEU A 101 7.61 -3.17 15.27
CA LEU A 101 7.32 -1.83 15.79
C LEU A 101 6.25 -1.09 14.98
N VAL A 102 6.09 -1.44 13.72
CA VAL A 102 5.05 -0.93 12.83
C VAL A 102 3.63 -1.10 13.40
N PHE A 103 3.36 -2.18 14.15
CA PHE A 103 2.07 -2.42 14.80
C PHE A 103 1.74 -1.43 15.93
N LEU A 104 2.75 -0.74 16.47
CA LEU A 104 2.57 0.34 17.44
C LEU A 104 2.57 1.71 16.75
N VAL A 105 3.46 1.92 15.80
CA VAL A 105 3.66 3.23 15.13
C VAL A 105 2.48 3.61 14.24
N PHE A 106 1.92 2.67 13.46
CA PHE A 106 0.77 2.98 12.59
C PHE A 106 -0.48 3.41 13.36
N PRO A 107 -0.94 2.70 14.41
CA PRO A 107 -2.03 3.18 15.24
C PRO A 107 -1.83 4.60 15.77
N ILE A 108 -0.60 4.94 16.20
CA ILE A 108 -0.26 6.29 16.68
C ILE A 108 -0.37 7.30 15.52
N ILE A 109 0.20 7.02 14.36
CA ILE A 109 0.10 7.90 13.17
C ILE A 109 -1.37 8.14 12.80
N PHE A 110 -2.19 7.09 12.74
CA PHE A 110 -3.61 7.21 12.41
C PHE A 110 -4.40 7.94 13.49
N PHE A 111 -4.08 7.74 14.76
CA PHE A 111 -4.67 8.48 15.85
C PHE A 111 -4.37 9.98 15.74
N LEU A 112 -3.12 10.34 15.43
CA LEU A 112 -2.65 11.72 15.34
C LEU A 112 -3.07 12.41 14.03
N SER A 113 -3.04 11.71 12.90
CA SER A 113 -3.16 12.31 11.57
C SER A 113 -4.24 11.71 10.67
N GLY A 114 -4.95 10.66 11.12
CA GLY A 114 -5.97 9.97 10.33
C GLY A 114 -7.12 10.89 9.88
N SER A 115 -7.43 11.95 10.66
CA SER A 115 -8.42 12.97 10.28
C SER A 115 -8.11 13.65 8.94
N ILE A 116 -6.84 13.73 8.56
CA ILE A 116 -6.39 14.31 7.29
C ILE A 116 -6.91 13.49 6.10
N LEU A 117 -7.00 12.16 6.27
CA LEU A 117 -7.47 11.25 5.22
C LEU A 117 -8.98 11.26 5.05
N LEU A 118 -9.74 11.72 6.07
CA LEU A 118 -11.21 11.83 6.00
C LEU A 118 -11.68 13.02 5.14
N VAL A 119 -10.78 13.94 4.81
CA VAL A 119 -11.10 15.03 3.88
C VAL A 119 -11.42 14.44 2.50
N GLU A 120 -12.44 15.00 1.85
CA GLU A 120 -13.01 14.51 0.60
C GLU A 120 -11.95 14.13 -0.44
N ASN A 121 -12.05 12.91 -0.94
CA ASN A 121 -11.16 12.29 -1.94
C ASN A 121 -9.69 12.02 -1.52
N ARG A 122 -9.21 12.43 -0.35
CA ARG A 122 -7.81 12.19 0.05
C ARG A 122 -7.51 10.70 0.20
N PHE A 123 -8.36 9.97 0.90
CA PHE A 123 -8.19 8.52 1.06
C PHE A 123 -8.17 7.78 -0.28
N ARG A 124 -9.05 8.19 -1.23
CA ARG A 124 -9.04 7.60 -2.58
C ARG A 124 -7.73 7.85 -3.34
N LYS A 125 -7.13 9.05 -3.16
CA LYS A 125 -5.84 9.36 -3.78
C LYS A 125 -4.71 8.50 -3.22
N VAL A 126 -4.73 8.21 -1.91
CA VAL A 126 -3.79 7.29 -1.27
C VAL A 126 -3.94 5.87 -1.83
N LEU A 127 -5.17 5.37 -1.96
CA LEU A 127 -5.43 4.07 -2.58
C LEU A 127 -5.00 4.03 -4.06
N ALA A 128 -5.26 5.09 -4.82
CA ALA A 128 -4.82 5.19 -6.21
C ALA A 128 -3.30 5.22 -6.33
N ALA A 129 -2.59 5.89 -5.40
CA ALA A 129 -1.14 5.87 -5.34
C ALA A 129 -0.58 4.47 -5.07
N PHE A 130 -1.24 3.68 -4.20
CA PHE A 130 -0.86 2.29 -3.98
C PHE A 130 -1.00 1.44 -5.26
N VAL A 131 -2.12 1.56 -5.97
CA VAL A 131 -2.34 0.85 -7.24
C VAL A 131 -1.29 1.27 -8.28
N ALA A 132 -1.01 2.58 -8.38
CA ALA A 132 0.02 3.08 -9.29
C ALA A 132 1.42 2.55 -8.93
N GLY A 133 1.75 2.50 -7.63
CA GLY A 133 3.00 1.92 -7.12
C GLY A 133 3.09 0.42 -7.43
N ALA A 134 2.02 -0.33 -7.20
CA ALA A 134 1.96 -1.75 -7.53
C ALA A 134 2.16 -2.00 -9.03
N PHE A 135 1.51 -1.22 -9.89
CA PHE A 135 1.68 -1.31 -11.34
C PHE A 135 3.11 -0.95 -11.77
N ALA A 136 3.63 0.18 -11.28
CA ALA A 136 4.98 0.62 -11.63
C ALA A 136 6.06 -0.37 -11.15
N SER A 137 5.88 -1.02 -9.99
CA SER A 137 6.79 -2.06 -9.52
C SER A 137 6.79 -3.30 -10.44
N THR A 138 5.65 -3.69 -11.02
CA THR A 138 5.61 -4.78 -12.00
C THR A 138 6.37 -4.45 -13.28
N LEU A 139 6.27 -3.19 -13.76
CA LEU A 139 7.05 -2.75 -14.92
C LEU A 139 8.55 -2.78 -14.66
N LEU A 140 8.99 -2.38 -13.45
CA LEU A 140 10.40 -2.49 -13.07
C LEU A 140 10.86 -3.95 -12.99
N CYS A 141 10.04 -4.85 -12.48
CA CYS A 141 10.35 -6.27 -12.42
C CYS A 141 10.52 -6.87 -13.83
N ILE A 142 9.60 -6.57 -14.75
CA ILE A 142 9.71 -7.01 -16.15
C ILE A 142 10.96 -6.40 -16.82
N GLY A 143 11.19 -5.09 -16.61
CA GLY A 143 12.37 -4.41 -17.18
C GLY A 143 13.68 -5.01 -16.68
N HIS A 144 13.77 -5.35 -15.39
CA HIS A 144 14.92 -6.01 -14.80
C HIS A 144 15.11 -7.43 -15.37
N ALA A 145 14.05 -8.24 -15.44
CA ALA A 145 14.10 -9.58 -16.01
C ALA A 145 14.53 -9.54 -17.49
N ALA A 146 13.99 -8.60 -18.26
CA ALA A 146 14.38 -8.39 -19.65
C ALA A 146 15.86 -7.97 -19.79
N TYR A 147 16.34 -7.05 -18.93
CA TYR A 147 17.73 -6.61 -18.92
C TYR A 147 18.69 -7.79 -18.65
N ILE A 148 18.42 -8.60 -17.61
CA ILE A 148 19.24 -9.77 -17.31
C ILE A 148 19.21 -10.77 -18.48
N SER A 149 18.03 -11.04 -19.04
CA SER A 149 17.86 -11.97 -20.15
C SER A 149 18.63 -11.54 -21.40
N LEU A 150 18.80 -10.24 -21.64
CA LEU A 150 19.56 -9.70 -22.77
C LEU A 150 21.08 -9.66 -22.52
N THR A 151 21.50 -9.56 -21.25
CA THR A 151 22.93 -9.41 -20.88
C THR A 151 23.60 -10.73 -20.52
N THR A 152 22.81 -11.76 -20.19
CA THR A 152 23.30 -13.12 -19.91
C THR A 152 22.86 -14.09 -21.01
N ASN A 153 22.36 -15.26 -20.65
CA ASN A 153 21.73 -16.19 -21.58
C ASN A 153 20.21 -16.05 -21.46
N PHE A 154 19.52 -16.00 -22.60
CA PHE A 154 18.07 -15.95 -22.61
C PHE A 154 17.50 -17.22 -21.97
N THR A 155 16.95 -17.10 -20.77
CA THR A 155 16.19 -18.15 -20.09
C THR A 155 14.85 -17.62 -19.61
N PHE A 156 13.82 -18.46 -19.68
CA PHE A 156 12.48 -18.08 -19.20
C PHE A 156 12.43 -17.96 -17.67
N ASP A 157 13.42 -18.52 -16.97
CA ASP A 157 13.51 -18.53 -15.50
C ASP A 157 13.57 -17.12 -14.91
N HIS A 158 14.18 -16.15 -15.64
CA HIS A 158 14.23 -14.74 -15.22
C HIS A 158 12.85 -14.07 -15.13
N PHE A 159 11.83 -14.65 -15.78
CA PHE A 159 10.46 -14.13 -15.79
C PHE A 159 9.54 -14.85 -14.81
N ILE A 160 10.07 -15.71 -13.94
CA ILE A 160 9.28 -16.55 -13.02
C ILE A 160 9.79 -16.42 -11.59
N TYR A 161 8.85 -16.51 -10.63
CA TYR A 161 9.10 -16.64 -9.20
C TYR A 161 9.99 -15.53 -8.61
N ALA A 162 11.07 -15.91 -7.90
CA ALA A 162 11.91 -15.00 -7.15
C ALA A 162 12.78 -14.10 -8.06
N GLU A 163 13.15 -14.55 -9.24
CA GLU A 163 13.94 -13.76 -10.19
C GLU A 163 13.08 -12.62 -10.75
N LEU A 164 11.83 -12.88 -11.12
CA LEU A 164 10.91 -11.84 -11.54
C LEU A 164 10.60 -10.86 -10.39
N SER A 165 10.39 -11.34 -9.19
CA SER A 165 10.01 -10.53 -8.03
C SER A 165 11.21 -10.03 -7.22
N PHE A 166 12.28 -9.59 -7.88
CA PHE A 166 13.55 -9.19 -7.24
C PHE A 166 13.42 -8.08 -6.18
N LEU A 167 12.40 -7.24 -6.25
CA LEU A 167 12.15 -6.17 -5.29
C LEU A 167 11.70 -6.70 -3.93
N LEU A 168 10.88 -7.75 -3.93
CA LEU A 168 10.22 -8.29 -2.74
C LEU A 168 10.11 -9.81 -2.85
N HIS A 169 10.05 -10.49 -1.70
CA HIS A 169 9.76 -11.93 -1.68
C HIS A 169 8.42 -12.21 -2.39
N PRO A 170 8.32 -13.25 -3.25
CA PRO A 170 7.15 -13.54 -4.08
C PRO A 170 5.82 -13.50 -3.34
N SER A 171 5.75 -14.05 -2.13
CA SER A 171 4.50 -14.10 -1.34
C SER A 171 4.02 -12.72 -0.90
N TYR A 172 4.92 -11.85 -0.43
CA TYR A 172 4.57 -10.47 -0.07
C TYR A 172 4.22 -9.64 -1.30
N TYR A 173 4.94 -9.87 -2.40
CA TYR A 173 4.66 -9.16 -3.64
C TYR A 173 3.27 -9.50 -4.16
N ALA A 174 2.94 -10.79 -4.26
CA ALA A 174 1.61 -11.24 -4.66
C ALA A 174 0.49 -10.70 -3.73
N MET A 175 0.75 -10.55 -2.43
CA MET A 175 -0.19 -9.94 -1.49
C MET A 175 -0.48 -8.46 -1.84
N TYR A 176 0.54 -7.67 -2.19
CA TYR A 176 0.34 -6.27 -2.60
C TYR A 176 -0.39 -6.17 -3.94
N LEU A 177 -0.10 -7.04 -4.90
CA LEU A 177 -0.82 -7.08 -6.17
C LEU A 177 -2.29 -7.46 -5.99
N ASN A 178 -2.58 -8.44 -5.12
CA ASN A 178 -3.96 -8.80 -4.76
C ASN A 178 -4.71 -7.62 -4.12
N LEU A 179 -4.06 -6.88 -3.21
CA LEU A 179 -4.66 -5.69 -2.62
C LEU A 179 -4.97 -4.63 -3.69
N ALA A 180 -4.09 -4.43 -4.68
CA ALA A 180 -4.34 -3.54 -5.81
C ALA A 180 -5.54 -3.99 -6.65
N ILE A 181 -5.67 -5.31 -6.91
CA ILE A 181 -6.83 -5.90 -7.58
C ILE A 181 -8.12 -5.61 -6.80
N VAL A 182 -8.12 -5.83 -5.48
CA VAL A 182 -9.29 -5.53 -4.62
C VAL A 182 -9.68 -4.06 -4.70
N ILE A 183 -8.71 -3.13 -4.60
CA ILE A 183 -8.95 -1.69 -4.69
C ILE A 183 -9.59 -1.33 -6.04
N CYS A 184 -9.04 -1.83 -7.15
CA CYS A 184 -9.56 -1.62 -8.49
C CYS A 184 -10.99 -2.18 -8.65
N SER A 185 -11.23 -3.39 -8.17
CA SER A 185 -12.53 -4.06 -8.26
C SER A 185 -13.61 -3.32 -7.46
N LEU A 186 -13.31 -2.92 -6.22
CA LEU A 186 -14.22 -2.12 -5.40
C LEU A 186 -14.48 -0.73 -6.00
N HIS A 187 -13.48 -0.13 -6.64
CA HIS A 187 -13.67 1.14 -7.34
C HIS A 187 -14.60 0.98 -8.54
N LEU A 188 -14.40 -0.09 -9.33
CA LEU A 188 -15.22 -0.42 -10.49
C LEU A 188 -16.68 -0.70 -10.07
N GLU A 189 -16.88 -1.51 -9.04
CA GLU A 189 -18.20 -1.83 -8.48
C GLU A 189 -18.95 -0.56 -8.03
N LYS A 190 -18.34 0.23 -7.14
CA LYS A 190 -18.97 1.43 -6.57
C LYS A 190 -19.28 2.51 -7.60
N LYS A 191 -18.51 2.60 -8.65
CA LYS A 191 -18.61 3.66 -9.65
C LYS A 191 -19.09 3.19 -11.02
N TRP A 192 -19.56 1.94 -11.14
CA TRP A 192 -19.96 1.34 -12.42
C TRP A 192 -20.88 2.20 -13.25
N LYS A 193 -21.86 2.85 -12.63
CA LYS A 193 -22.85 3.71 -13.32
C LYS A 193 -22.33 5.09 -13.71
N VAL A 194 -21.22 5.55 -13.12
CA VAL A 194 -20.72 6.93 -13.24
C VAL A 194 -19.49 7.04 -14.14
N ILE A 195 -18.64 6.01 -14.16
CA ILE A 195 -17.40 6.02 -14.97
C ILE A 195 -17.68 5.68 -16.43
N SER A 196 -16.91 6.32 -17.31
CA SER A 196 -17.03 6.11 -18.76
C SER A 196 -16.59 4.70 -19.19
N ARG A 197 -17.07 4.25 -20.36
CA ARG A 197 -16.67 2.95 -20.93
C ARG A 197 -15.13 2.79 -21.01
N PRO A 198 -14.34 3.75 -21.55
CA PRO A 198 -12.89 3.60 -21.65
C PRO A 198 -12.22 3.47 -20.26
N GLN A 199 -12.73 4.17 -19.24
CA GLN A 199 -12.19 4.02 -17.88
C GLN A 199 -12.45 2.63 -17.30
N LYS A 200 -13.63 2.04 -17.56
CA LYS A 200 -13.93 0.64 -17.17
C LYS A 200 -12.97 -0.32 -17.82
N THR A 201 -12.74 -0.16 -19.12
CA THR A 201 -11.81 -1.01 -19.87
C THR A 201 -10.39 -0.92 -19.32
N VAL A 202 -9.88 0.29 -19.03
CA VAL A 202 -8.54 0.47 -18.45
C VAL A 202 -8.42 -0.22 -17.09
N ILE A 203 -9.43 -0.07 -16.21
CA ILE A 203 -9.39 -0.70 -14.88
C ILE A 203 -9.48 -2.23 -15.01
N ALA A 204 -10.36 -2.74 -15.87
CA ALA A 204 -10.48 -4.18 -16.12
C ALA A 204 -9.20 -4.78 -16.72
N SER A 205 -8.57 -4.08 -17.68
CA SER A 205 -7.28 -4.49 -18.25
C SER A 205 -6.16 -4.48 -17.18
N LEU A 206 -6.16 -3.52 -16.28
CA LEU A 206 -5.21 -3.49 -15.17
C LEU A 206 -5.40 -4.67 -14.21
N ILE A 207 -6.65 -5.00 -13.85
CA ILE A 207 -6.97 -6.18 -13.03
C ILE A 207 -6.48 -7.45 -13.72
N LEU A 208 -6.76 -7.62 -15.00
CA LEU A 208 -6.32 -8.77 -15.79
C LEU A 208 -4.79 -8.86 -15.84
N TYR A 209 -4.12 -7.75 -16.11
CA TYR A 209 -2.66 -7.66 -16.14
C TYR A 209 -2.03 -8.07 -14.80
N LEU A 210 -2.50 -7.50 -13.68
CA LEU A 210 -2.00 -7.84 -12.35
C LEU A 210 -2.25 -9.31 -11.99
N THR A 211 -3.39 -9.85 -12.41
CA THR A 211 -3.72 -11.28 -12.22
C THR A 211 -2.74 -12.18 -12.97
N ILE A 212 -2.48 -11.87 -14.25
CA ILE A 212 -1.50 -12.61 -15.06
C ILE A 212 -0.11 -12.50 -14.42
N PHE A 213 0.28 -11.31 -13.97
CA PHE A 213 1.58 -11.11 -13.32
C PHE A 213 1.73 -11.95 -12.03
N ILE A 214 0.66 -12.09 -11.22
CA ILE A 214 0.67 -12.97 -10.04
C ILE A 214 0.94 -14.44 -10.42
N LEU A 215 0.43 -14.90 -11.56
CA LEU A 215 0.71 -16.26 -12.05
C LEU A 215 2.22 -16.44 -12.37
N PHE A 216 2.86 -15.44 -12.97
CA PHE A 216 4.32 -15.46 -13.22
C PHE A 216 5.14 -15.35 -11.93
N VAL A 217 4.70 -14.58 -10.94
CA VAL A 217 5.30 -14.57 -9.58
C VAL A 217 5.23 -15.95 -8.92
N ASN A 218 4.34 -16.82 -9.39
CA ASN A 218 4.20 -18.23 -9.01
C ASN A 218 4.20 -18.46 -7.48
N SER A 219 3.55 -17.57 -6.74
CA SER A 219 3.35 -17.71 -5.29
C SER A 219 2.09 -18.51 -5.01
N LYS A 220 2.22 -19.72 -4.44
CA LYS A 220 1.07 -20.57 -4.08
C LYS A 220 0.04 -19.81 -3.23
N ALA A 221 0.50 -19.12 -2.18
CA ALA A 221 -0.37 -18.30 -1.33
C ALA A 221 -1.02 -17.15 -2.12
N GLY A 222 -0.26 -16.49 -3.00
CA GLY A 222 -0.76 -15.41 -3.85
C GLY A 222 -1.87 -15.87 -4.78
N ILE A 223 -1.71 -17.00 -5.44
CA ILE A 223 -2.70 -17.59 -6.36
C ILE A 223 -3.98 -17.96 -5.61
N ILE A 224 -3.87 -18.62 -4.44
CA ILE A 224 -5.03 -18.97 -3.61
C ILE A 224 -5.81 -17.72 -3.20
N ILE A 225 -5.10 -16.66 -2.73
CA ILE A 225 -5.73 -15.40 -2.35
C ILE A 225 -6.42 -14.75 -3.55
N THR A 226 -5.82 -14.80 -4.74
CA THR A 226 -6.43 -14.28 -5.99
C THR A 226 -7.75 -15.00 -6.28
N LEU A 227 -7.78 -16.34 -6.20
CA LEU A 227 -9.00 -17.12 -6.43
C LEU A 227 -10.10 -16.78 -5.41
N ILE A 228 -9.74 -16.68 -4.12
CA ILE A 228 -10.69 -16.28 -3.06
C ILE A 228 -11.20 -14.85 -3.33
N THR A 229 -10.33 -13.94 -3.74
CA THR A 229 -10.71 -12.55 -4.07
C THR A 229 -11.74 -12.52 -5.20
N PHE A 230 -11.52 -13.25 -6.29
CA PHE A 230 -12.47 -13.32 -7.38
C PHE A 230 -13.79 -13.98 -6.97
N LEU A 231 -13.74 -15.02 -6.16
CA LEU A 231 -14.95 -15.65 -5.62
C LEU A 231 -15.80 -14.66 -4.80
N ILE A 232 -15.16 -13.90 -3.91
CA ILE A 232 -15.84 -12.86 -3.12
C ILE A 232 -16.43 -11.79 -4.01
N ILE A 233 -15.70 -11.32 -5.03
CA ILE A 233 -16.19 -10.32 -5.98
C ILE A 233 -17.40 -10.86 -6.74
N MET A 234 -17.35 -12.10 -7.22
CA MET A 234 -18.47 -12.76 -7.92
C MET A 234 -19.71 -12.83 -7.03
N ILE A 235 -19.58 -13.28 -5.78
CA ILE A 235 -20.71 -13.34 -4.83
C ILE A 235 -21.31 -11.94 -4.64
N ARG A 236 -20.49 -10.91 -4.48
CA ARG A 236 -20.97 -9.51 -4.30
C ARG A 236 -21.67 -8.95 -5.54
N LEU A 237 -21.36 -9.41 -6.72
CA LEU A 237 -22.03 -8.98 -7.96
C LEU A 237 -23.36 -9.70 -8.18
N MET A 238 -23.59 -10.84 -7.51
CA MET A 238 -24.84 -11.61 -7.60
C MET A 238 -25.90 -11.16 -6.58
N VAL A 239 -25.47 -10.49 -5.49
CA VAL A 239 -26.31 -9.94 -4.42
C VAL A 239 -26.58 -8.45 -4.64
#